data_0f216e95925766a7bd6e2b47270e6339
#
_entry.id   0f216e95925766a7bd6e2b47270e6339
#
_cell.length_a   1.000
_cell.length_b   1.000
_cell.length_c   1.000
_cell.angle_alpha   90.00
_cell.angle_beta   90.00
_cell.angle_gamma   90.00
#
_symmetry.space_group_name_H-M   'P 1'
#
loop_
_entity.id
_entity.type
_entity.pdbx_description
1 polymer ?
#
loop_
_entity_poly.entity_id
_entity_poly.type
_entity_poly.pdbx_seq_one_letter_code
_entity_poly.pdbx_strand_id
1 'polypeptide(L)' 'MADASAPTPMMAQYLALKREAGDCLLFYRMGDFFELFFDDAKTASQVLDIALTSRGEHHGAPIPMCGVPVHSAEGYLAR' A
#
# COMPACT_ATOMS: atom_id res chain seq x y z
N MET A 1 25.88 0.17 -11.15
CA MET A 1 25.03 -0.98 -10.87
C MET A 1 23.96 -0.60 -9.88
N ALA A 2 22.73 -1.05 -10.11
CA ALA A 2 21.64 -0.69 -9.22
C ALA A 2 21.80 -1.38 -7.86
N ASP A 3 21.51 -0.66 -6.78
CA ASP A 3 21.48 -1.21 -5.45
C ASP A 3 20.26 -2.13 -5.32
N ALA A 4 20.48 -3.40 -4.96
CA ALA A 4 19.39 -4.37 -4.83
C ALA A 4 18.39 -3.99 -3.74
N SER A 5 18.78 -3.15 -2.78
CA SER A 5 17.91 -2.69 -1.71
C SER A 5 17.16 -1.41 -2.09
N ALA A 6 17.49 -0.79 -3.23
CA ALA A 6 16.84 0.45 -3.63
C ALA A 6 15.39 0.18 -4.03
N PRO A 7 14.44 1.05 -3.63
CA PRO A 7 13.05 0.85 -4.03
C PRO A 7 12.86 1.10 -5.53
N THR A 8 11.83 0.47 -6.11
CA THR A 8 11.40 0.78 -7.47
C THR A 8 10.93 2.23 -7.53
N PRO A 9 10.87 2.85 -8.72
CA PRO A 9 10.35 4.23 -8.84
C PRO A 9 8.98 4.41 -8.21
N MET A 10 8.08 3.43 -8.41
CA MET A 10 6.74 3.48 -7.81
C MET A 10 6.82 3.45 -6.28
N MET A 11 7.64 2.55 -5.74
CA MET A 11 7.76 2.40 -4.29
C MET A 11 8.45 3.62 -3.67
N ALA A 12 9.42 4.22 -4.37
CA ALA A 12 10.05 5.46 -3.91
C ALA A 12 9.04 6.58 -3.80
N GLN A 13 8.15 6.70 -4.77
CA GLN A 13 7.08 7.70 -4.75
C GLN A 13 6.10 7.44 -3.62
N TYR A 14 5.70 6.18 -3.43
CA TYR A 14 4.81 5.80 -2.33
C TYR A 14 5.42 6.17 -0.98
N LEU A 15 6.69 5.83 -0.77
CA LEU A 15 7.36 6.10 0.51
C LEU A 15 7.47 7.60 0.79
N ALA A 16 7.69 8.41 -0.25
CA ALA A 16 7.71 9.86 -0.09
C ALA A 16 6.36 10.40 0.33
N LEU A 17 5.29 9.91 -0.29
CA LEU A 17 3.92 10.31 0.07
C LEU A 17 3.54 9.84 1.47
N LYS A 18 3.94 8.63 1.84
CA LYS A 18 3.67 8.09 3.17
C LYS A 18 4.37 8.90 4.25
N ARG A 19 5.56 9.40 3.95
CA ARG A 19 6.28 10.27 4.89
C ARG A 19 5.47 11.52 5.21
N GLU A 20 4.78 12.08 4.22
CA GLU A 20 3.92 13.24 4.42
C GLU A 20 2.61 12.86 5.11
N ALA A 21 2.07 11.68 4.83
CA ALA A 21 0.82 11.21 5.42
C ALA A 21 0.98 10.86 6.91
N GLY A 22 2.19 10.51 7.34
CA GLY A 22 2.45 10.19 8.74
C GLY A 22 1.66 8.97 9.20
N ASP A 23 0.84 9.14 10.24
CA ASP A 23 0.05 8.05 10.81
C ASP A 23 -1.25 7.77 10.06
N CYS A 24 -1.59 8.57 9.07
CA CYS A 24 -2.78 8.34 8.27
C CYS A 24 -2.59 7.16 7.32
N LEU A 25 -3.67 6.41 7.07
CA LEU A 25 -3.64 5.37 6.05
C LEU A 25 -3.50 6.00 4.68
N LEU A 26 -2.52 5.55 3.91
CA LEU A 26 -2.29 6.08 2.57
C LEU A 26 -2.89 5.12 1.54
N PHE A 27 -3.93 5.58 0.84
CA PHE A 27 -4.53 4.88 -0.28
C PHE A 27 -3.86 5.34 -1.56
N TYR A 28 -3.00 4.51 -2.11
CA TYR A 28 -2.22 4.84 -3.30
C TYR A 28 -2.94 4.36 -4.55
N ARG A 29 -3.30 5.30 -5.44
CA ARG A 29 -4.06 4.95 -6.63
C ARG A 29 -3.18 4.27 -7.67
N MET A 30 -3.60 3.08 -8.10
CA MET A 30 -2.94 2.28 -9.13
C MET A 30 -4.01 1.83 -10.12
N GLY A 31 -4.21 2.62 -11.21
CA GLY A 31 -5.25 2.30 -12.17
C GLY A 31 -6.64 2.33 -11.54
N ASP A 32 -7.33 1.18 -11.57
CA ASP A 32 -8.69 1.07 -11.04
C ASP A 32 -8.74 0.65 -9.57
N PHE A 33 -7.59 0.61 -8.91
CA PHE A 33 -7.50 0.21 -7.51
C PHE A 33 -6.79 1.26 -6.67
N PHE A 34 -7.17 1.34 -5.39
CA PHE A 34 -6.33 1.91 -4.36
C PHE A 34 -5.56 0.80 -3.69
N GLU A 35 -4.26 0.97 -3.51
CA GLU A 35 -3.41 -0.02 -2.86
C GLU A 35 -2.80 0.57 -1.59
N LEU A 36 -2.73 -0.27 -0.56
CA LEU A 36 -2.07 0.07 0.69
C LEU A 36 -0.91 -0.91 0.88
N PHE A 37 0.17 -0.43 1.51
CA PHE A 37 1.40 -1.20 1.65
C PHE A 37 1.88 -1.18 3.09
N PHE A 38 2.73 -2.16 3.44
CA PHE A 38 3.39 -2.25 4.73
C PHE A 38 2.40 -2.27 5.89
N ASP A 39 2.63 -1.48 6.93
CA ASP A 39 1.77 -1.47 8.10
C ASP A 39 0.35 -0.98 7.80
N ASP A 40 0.21 -0.05 6.86
CA ASP A 40 -1.12 0.41 6.43
C ASP A 40 -1.93 -0.75 5.83
N ALA A 41 -1.27 -1.61 5.05
CA ALA A 41 -1.95 -2.78 4.48
C ALA A 41 -2.41 -3.74 5.59
N LYS A 42 -1.58 -3.98 6.58
CA LYS A 42 -1.93 -4.84 7.70
C LYS A 42 -3.11 -4.27 8.50
N THR A 43 -3.06 -2.98 8.78
CA THR A 43 -4.14 -2.30 9.50
C THR A 43 -5.44 -2.33 8.71
N ALA A 44 -5.40 -1.95 7.43
CA ALA A 44 -6.59 -1.94 6.59
C ALA A 44 -7.18 -3.33 6.42
N SER A 45 -6.34 -4.35 6.27
CA SER A 45 -6.78 -5.73 6.17
C SER A 45 -7.62 -6.13 7.38
N GLN A 46 -7.18 -5.75 8.58
CA GLN A 46 -7.90 -6.08 9.81
C GLN A 46 -9.17 -5.24 9.99
N VAL A 47 -9.07 -3.94 9.74
CA VAL A 47 -10.19 -3.02 9.99
C VAL A 47 -11.29 -3.16 8.95
N LEU A 48 -10.90 -3.33 7.67
CA LEU A 48 -11.84 -3.37 6.56
C LEU A 48 -12.16 -4.78 6.08
N ASP A 49 -11.56 -5.79 6.70
CA ASP A 49 -11.76 -7.20 6.33
C ASP A 49 -11.40 -7.45 4.87
N ILE A 50 -10.26 -6.94 4.45
CA ILE A 50 -9.74 -7.10 3.10
C ILE A 50 -8.59 -8.10 3.14
N ALA A 51 -8.47 -8.95 2.12
CA ALA A 51 -7.40 -9.93 2.06
C ALA A 51 -6.03 -9.24 2.00
N LEU A 52 -5.12 -9.68 2.87
CA LEU A 52 -3.73 -9.24 2.85
C LEU A 52 -2.95 -10.15 1.91
N THR A 53 -2.19 -9.54 1.01
CA THR A 53 -1.33 -10.26 0.08
C THR A 53 0.05 -9.62 0.06
N SER A 54 0.85 -9.92 -0.94
CA SER A 54 2.17 -9.32 -1.08
C SER A 54 2.41 -8.90 -2.53
N ARG A 55 3.26 -7.90 -2.71
CA ARG A 55 3.62 -7.40 -4.03
C ARG A 55 5.09 -7.02 -4.04
N GLY A 56 5.90 -7.78 -4.82
CA GLY A 56 7.32 -7.51 -4.91
C GLY A 56 8.04 -7.65 -3.59
N GLU A 57 9.22 -7.09 -3.52
CA GLU A 57 10.08 -7.18 -2.35
C GLU A 57 10.70 -5.83 -2.02
N HIS A 58 10.97 -5.61 -0.75
CA HIS A 58 11.67 -4.45 -0.24
C HIS A 58 12.68 -4.94 0.78
N HIS A 59 13.97 -4.67 0.54
CA HIS A 59 15.06 -5.18 1.38
C HIS A 59 15.00 -6.70 1.53
N GLY A 60 14.65 -7.41 0.45
CA GLY A 60 14.62 -8.88 0.43
C GLY A 60 13.39 -9.50 1.07
N ALA A 61 12.47 -8.73 1.60
CA ALA A 61 11.25 -9.24 2.22
C ALA A 61 10.03 -8.89 1.38
N PRO A 62 9.01 -9.78 1.30
CA PRO A 62 7.78 -9.46 0.59
C PRO A 62 7.13 -8.22 1.17
N ILE A 63 6.57 -7.38 0.28
CA ILE A 63 5.87 -6.17 0.70
C ILE A 63 4.41 -6.52 0.99
N PRO A 64 3.93 -6.40 2.23
CA PRO A 64 2.50 -6.59 2.51
C PRO A 64 1.67 -5.57 1.72
N MET A 65 0.57 -6.02 1.15
CA MET A 65 -0.28 -5.17 0.31
C MET A 65 -1.73 -5.62 0.40
N CYS A 66 -2.64 -4.67 0.39
CA CYS A 66 -4.05 -4.94 0.11
C CYS A 66 -4.56 -3.91 -0.87
N GLY A 67 -5.61 -4.26 -1.60
CA GLY A 67 -6.15 -3.39 -2.64
C GLY A 67 -7.65 -3.28 -2.55
N VAL A 68 -8.17 -2.12 -2.93
CA VAL A 68 -9.60 -1.84 -2.95
C VAL A 68 -9.94 -1.25 -4.32
N PRO A 69 -10.94 -1.79 -5.04
CA PRO A 69 -11.39 -1.16 -6.27
C PRO A 69 -11.83 0.28 -6.02
N VAL A 70 -11.44 1.21 -6.91
CA VAL A 70 -11.77 2.61 -6.73
C VAL A 70 -13.28 2.82 -6.58
N HIS A 71 -14.07 2.11 -7.38
CA HIS A 71 -15.53 2.26 -7.36
C HIS A 71 -16.17 1.71 -6.07
N SER A 72 -15.43 0.94 -5.28
CA SER A 72 -15.93 0.39 -4.01
C SER A 72 -15.35 1.11 -2.79
N ALA A 73 -14.43 2.05 -3.00
CA ALA A 73 -13.66 2.65 -1.91
C ALA A 73 -14.56 3.37 -0.90
N GLU A 74 -15.61 4.05 -1.34
CA GLU A 74 -16.50 4.75 -0.43
C GLU A 74 -17.13 3.81 0.60
N GLY A 75 -17.55 2.63 0.16
CA GLY A 75 -18.15 1.65 1.06
C GLY A 75 -17.18 1.21 2.15
N TYR A 76 -15.92 1.03 1.80
CA TYR A 76 -14.90 0.66 2.79
C TYR A 76 -14.54 1.83 3.70
N LEU A 77 -14.43 3.03 3.15
CA LEU A 77 -14.06 4.21 3.93
C LEU A 77 -15.16 4.63 4.92
N ALA A 78 -16.39 4.21 4.70
CA ALA A 78 -17.51 4.51 5.59
C ALA A 78 -17.54 3.62 6.84
N ARG A 79 -16.68 2.62 6.91
CA ARG A 79 -16.65 1.66 8.03
C ARG A 79 -15.81 2.14 9.20
#